data_3ee26e5da6478105c07aa45455079ab3
#
_entry.id   3ee26e5da6478105c07aa45455079ab3
#
_cell.length_a   1.000
_cell.length_b   1.000
_cell.length_c   1.000
_cell.angle_alpha   90.00
_cell.angle_beta   90.00
_cell.angle_gamma   90.00
#
_symmetry.space_group_name_H-M   'P 1'
#
loop_
_entity.id
_entity.type
_entity.pdbx_description
1 polymer ?
#
loop_
_entity_poly.entity_id
_entity_poly.type
_entity_poly.pdbx_seq_one_letter_code
_entity_poly.pdbx_strand_id
1 'polypeptide(L)'
;MYTVYQTEEFVAWLDGLKDRRAQIRIAARLRQAEAGNLGDWQPIEGEVSEMRVDVGAGYRLYFIRRGRFVIVLLNAGDKSGQKRDVRRALQLAARFGEDA
;
A
#
# COMPACT_ATOMS: atom_id res chain seq x y z
N MET A 1 -3.94 1.37 16.55
CA MET A 1 -3.30 0.14 16.08
C MET A 1 -4.12 -0.47 14.96
N TYR A 2 -3.47 -0.94 13.90
CA TYR A 2 -4.16 -1.50 12.74
C TYR A 2 -3.75 -2.94 12.52
N THR A 3 -4.69 -3.74 12.01
CA THR A 3 -4.35 -5.03 11.40
C THR A 3 -4.06 -4.75 9.93
N VAL A 4 -2.88 -5.11 9.47
CA VAL A 4 -2.44 -4.84 8.10
C VAL A 4 -2.43 -6.16 7.32
N TYR A 5 -3.32 -6.23 6.33
CA TYR A 5 -3.34 -7.36 5.40
C TYR A 5 -2.63 -6.97 4.12
N GLN A 6 -2.03 -7.96 3.49
CA GLN A 6 -1.32 -7.76 2.22
C GLN A 6 -1.92 -8.72 1.20
N THR A 7 -2.27 -8.19 0.03
CA THR A 7 -2.69 -9.07 -1.06
C THR A 7 -1.50 -9.87 -1.57
N GLU A 8 -1.76 -10.95 -2.28
CA GLU A 8 -0.70 -11.73 -2.91
C GLU A 8 0.09 -10.86 -3.89
N GLU A 9 -0.59 -9.97 -4.59
CA GLU A 9 0.05 -9.06 -5.54
C GLU A 9 1.03 -8.11 -4.84
N PHE A 10 0.63 -7.56 -3.69
CA PHE A 10 1.50 -6.70 -2.92
C PHE A 10 2.73 -7.47 -2.40
N VAL A 11 2.50 -8.64 -1.84
CA VAL A 11 3.60 -9.48 -1.32
C VAL A 11 4.59 -9.81 -2.43
N ALA A 12 4.09 -10.22 -3.60
CA ALA A 12 4.95 -10.56 -4.73
C ALA A 12 5.76 -9.35 -5.19
N TRP A 13 5.13 -8.18 -5.24
CA TRP A 13 5.83 -6.96 -5.61
C TRP A 13 6.96 -6.64 -4.63
N LEU A 14 6.68 -6.70 -3.34
CA LEU A 14 7.66 -6.37 -2.31
C LEU A 14 8.82 -7.36 -2.32
N ASP A 15 8.51 -8.65 -2.42
CA ASP A 15 9.54 -9.70 -2.45
C ASP A 15 10.42 -9.60 -3.68
N GLY A 16 9.86 -9.14 -4.79
CA GLY A 16 10.60 -8.99 -6.04
C GLY A 16 11.34 -7.66 -6.19
N LEU A 17 11.22 -6.77 -5.22
CA LEU A 17 11.83 -5.45 -5.32
C LEU A 17 13.34 -5.56 -5.22
N LYS A 18 14.04 -5.08 -6.25
CA LYS A 18 15.51 -5.21 -6.32
C LYS A 18 16.24 -4.24 -5.40
N ASP A 19 15.64 -3.12 -5.10
CA ASP A 19 16.22 -2.11 -4.21
C ASP A 19 16.04 -2.57 -2.76
N ARG A 20 17.12 -3.12 -2.20
CA ARG A 20 17.07 -3.67 -0.85
C ARG A 20 16.80 -2.63 0.23
N ARG A 21 17.34 -1.42 0.05
CA ARG A 21 17.07 -0.33 1.01
C ARG A 21 15.58 0.01 1.01
N ALA A 22 14.98 0.03 -0.16
CA ALA A 22 13.56 0.29 -0.28
C ALA A 22 12.74 -0.81 0.37
N GLN A 23 13.10 -2.08 0.15
CA GLN A 23 12.41 -3.19 0.83
C GLN A 23 12.40 -3.01 2.33
N ILE A 24 13.54 -2.70 2.92
CA ILE A 24 13.68 -2.53 4.36
C ILE A 24 12.85 -1.33 4.83
N ARG A 25 12.91 -0.22 4.12
CA ARG A 25 12.17 0.98 4.47
C ARG A 25 10.66 0.75 4.40
N ILE A 26 10.20 0.04 3.37
CA ILE A 26 8.79 -0.28 3.21
C ILE A 26 8.33 -1.19 4.35
N ALA A 27 9.11 -2.23 4.66
CA ALA A 27 8.77 -3.12 5.77
C ALA A 27 8.64 -2.35 7.09
N ALA A 28 9.54 -1.39 7.32
CA ALA A 28 9.47 -0.54 8.51
C ALA A 28 8.18 0.30 8.53
N ARG A 29 7.76 0.83 7.38
CA ARG A 29 6.51 1.59 7.28
C ARG A 29 5.30 0.73 7.60
N LEU A 30 5.31 -0.54 7.18
CA LEU A 30 4.21 -1.45 7.51
C LEU A 30 4.14 -1.73 9.01
N ARG A 31 5.29 -1.86 9.67
CA ARG A 31 5.33 -2.02 11.13
C ARG A 31 4.81 -0.78 11.84
N GLN A 32 5.16 0.42 11.35
CA GLN A 32 4.62 1.66 11.90
C GLN A 32 3.10 1.71 11.75
N ALA A 33 2.57 1.27 10.61
CA ALA A 33 1.13 1.23 10.38
C ALA A 33 0.45 0.31 11.38
N GLU A 34 1.04 -0.85 11.63
CA GLU A 34 0.51 -1.79 12.63
C GLU A 34 0.46 -1.16 14.02
N ALA A 35 1.42 -0.28 14.32
CA ALA A 35 1.46 0.43 15.60
C ALA A 35 0.52 1.65 15.63
N GLY A 36 -0.19 1.92 14.55
CA GLY A 36 -1.16 3.01 14.49
C GLY A 36 -0.71 4.25 13.73
N ASN A 37 0.51 4.23 13.17
CA ASN A 37 1.07 5.37 12.46
C ASN A 37 1.20 5.08 10.98
N LEU A 38 0.32 5.68 10.17
CA LEU A 38 0.36 5.51 8.72
C LEU A 38 1.44 6.35 8.03
N GLY A 39 2.05 7.28 8.76
CA GLY A 39 3.09 8.11 8.19
C GLY A 39 2.59 9.04 7.10
N ASP A 40 3.38 9.23 6.06
CA ASP A 40 3.03 10.09 4.94
C ASP A 40 2.06 9.37 4.01
N TRP A 41 0.79 9.72 4.11
CA TRP A 41 -0.27 9.10 3.31
C TRP A 41 -1.32 10.12 2.91
N GLN A 42 -2.08 9.83 1.86
CA GLN A 42 -3.19 10.67 1.46
C GLN A 42 -4.22 9.86 0.67
N PRO A 43 -5.50 10.30 0.70
CA PRO A 43 -6.51 9.72 -0.18
C PRO A 43 -6.19 10.04 -1.64
N ILE A 44 -6.51 9.10 -2.53
CA ILE A 44 -6.26 9.28 -3.97
C ILE A 44 -7.57 9.31 -4.73
N GLU A 45 -8.31 8.20 -4.74
CA GLU A 45 -9.52 8.08 -5.54
C GLU A 45 -10.40 7.00 -4.94
N GLY A 46 -11.71 7.27 -4.84
CA GLY A 46 -12.64 6.32 -4.24
C GLY A 46 -12.18 5.92 -2.85
N GLU A 47 -12.09 4.63 -2.60
CA GLU A 47 -11.61 4.12 -1.31
C GLU A 47 -10.10 4.04 -1.21
N VAL A 48 -9.40 4.23 -2.33
CA VAL A 48 -7.96 4.02 -2.40
C VAL A 48 -7.20 5.20 -1.86
N SER A 49 -6.25 4.92 -0.98
CA SER A 49 -5.27 5.87 -0.48
C SER A 49 -3.88 5.38 -0.80
N GLU A 50 -2.90 6.24 -0.66
CA GLU A 50 -1.51 5.86 -0.87
C GLU A 50 -0.65 6.23 0.33
N MET A 51 0.32 5.37 0.64
CA MET A 51 1.45 5.72 1.50
C MET A 51 2.63 6.03 0.59
N ARG A 52 3.31 7.14 0.85
CA ARG A 52 4.50 7.51 0.09
C ARG A 52 5.74 7.11 0.87
N VAL A 53 6.65 6.44 0.20
CA VAL A 53 7.92 6.02 0.78
C VAL A 53 9.02 6.65 -0.05
N ASP A 54 9.65 7.68 0.51
CA ASP A 54 10.57 8.53 -0.21
C ASP A 54 12.00 7.98 -0.09
N VAL A 55 12.27 6.94 -0.85
CA VAL A 55 13.58 6.30 -0.93
C VAL A 55 13.78 5.79 -2.35
N GLY A 56 15.00 5.89 -2.86
CA GLY A 56 15.31 5.44 -4.21
C GLY A 56 14.43 6.11 -5.26
N ALA A 57 13.76 5.31 -6.08
CA ALA A 57 12.89 5.81 -7.15
C ALA A 57 11.62 6.48 -6.63
N GLY A 58 11.35 6.40 -5.34
CA GLY A 58 10.11 6.89 -4.75
C GLY A 58 8.98 5.89 -4.97
N TYR A 59 8.40 5.41 -3.87
CA TYR A 59 7.41 4.33 -3.94
C TYR A 59 6.08 4.78 -3.40
N ARG A 60 5.02 4.18 -3.93
CA ARG A 60 3.64 4.40 -3.49
C ARG A 60 3.03 3.06 -3.17
N LEU A 61 2.48 2.95 -1.95
CA LEU A 61 1.80 1.74 -1.49
C LEU A 61 0.31 2.06 -1.44
N TYR A 62 -0.47 1.35 -2.24
CA TYR A 62 -1.90 1.65 -2.35
C TYR A 62 -2.68 0.76 -1.40
N PHE A 63 -3.61 1.36 -0.67
CA PHE A 63 -4.35 0.63 0.36
C PHE A 63 -5.78 1.14 0.47
N ILE A 64 -6.62 0.31 1.10
CA ILE A 64 -7.95 0.69 1.53
C ILE A 64 -8.07 0.45 3.01
N ARG A 65 -9.04 1.10 3.61
CA ARG A 65 -9.35 0.91 5.03
C ARG A 65 -10.68 0.21 5.14
N ARG A 66 -10.75 -0.79 6.00
CA ARG A 66 -11.99 -1.49 6.31
C ARG A 66 -12.27 -1.35 7.80
N GLY A 67 -13.35 -0.63 8.12
CA GLY A 67 -13.64 -0.29 9.49
C GLY A 67 -12.57 0.61 10.08
N ARG A 68 -12.41 0.55 11.39
CA ARG A 68 -11.52 1.48 12.10
C ARG A 68 -10.08 1.00 12.19
N PHE A 69 -9.87 -0.31 12.10
CA PHE A 69 -8.60 -0.91 12.47
C PHE A 69 -7.97 -1.81 11.41
N VAL A 70 -8.57 -1.89 10.23
CA VAL A 70 -8.07 -2.79 9.19
C VAL A 70 -7.58 -1.99 7.98
N ILE A 71 -6.39 -2.33 7.53
CA ILE A 71 -5.79 -1.77 6.32
C ILE A 71 -5.45 -2.93 5.40
N VAL A 72 -5.79 -2.80 4.12
CA VAL A 72 -5.46 -3.80 3.12
C VAL A 72 -4.52 -3.17 2.10
N LEU A 73 -3.28 -3.62 2.06
CA LEU A 73 -2.30 -3.23 1.05
C LEU A 73 -2.64 -3.95 -0.24
N LEU A 74 -3.00 -3.20 -1.27
CA LEU A 74 -3.52 -3.73 -2.53
C LEU A 74 -2.40 -4.05 -3.52
N ASN A 75 -1.61 -3.04 -3.81
CA ASN A 75 -0.49 -3.13 -4.75
C ASN A 75 0.42 -1.93 -4.49
N ALA A 76 1.51 -1.87 -5.23
CA ALA A 76 2.47 -0.80 -5.08
C ALA A 76 3.29 -0.64 -6.35
N GLY A 77 4.04 0.45 -6.43
CA GLY A 77 4.94 0.71 -7.53
C GLY A 77 5.75 1.95 -7.25
N ASP A 78 6.62 2.31 -8.18
CA ASP A 78 7.32 3.56 -8.09
C ASP A 78 6.46 4.67 -8.71
N LYS A 79 6.90 5.92 -8.54
CA LYS A 79 6.10 7.05 -8.99
C LYS A 79 5.98 7.16 -10.51
N SER A 80 6.81 6.44 -11.29
CA SER A 80 6.72 6.49 -12.74
C SER A 80 5.49 5.74 -13.28
N GLY A 81 4.97 4.75 -12.54
CA GLY A 81 3.81 3.98 -12.94
C GLY A 81 2.52 4.34 -12.22
N GLN A 82 2.47 5.53 -11.62
CA GLN A 82 1.37 5.89 -10.72
C GLN A 82 -0.02 5.75 -11.33
N LYS A 83 -0.24 6.24 -12.54
CA LYS A 83 -1.56 6.17 -13.16
C LYS A 83 -2.04 4.73 -13.34
N ARG A 84 -1.16 3.88 -13.86
CA ARG A 84 -1.46 2.46 -14.07
C ARG A 84 -1.75 1.78 -12.73
N ASP A 85 -0.92 2.08 -11.74
CA ASP A 85 -1.02 1.42 -10.44
C ASP A 85 -2.27 1.84 -9.67
N VAL A 86 -2.69 3.10 -9.81
CA VAL A 86 -3.96 3.56 -9.20
C VAL A 86 -5.14 2.83 -9.83
N ARG A 87 -5.16 2.67 -11.16
CA ARG A 87 -6.22 1.91 -11.82
C ARG A 87 -6.27 0.47 -11.32
N ARG A 88 -5.10 -0.14 -11.18
CA ARG A 88 -5.02 -1.50 -10.64
C ARG A 88 -5.52 -1.57 -9.21
N ALA A 89 -5.15 -0.59 -8.39
CA ALA A 89 -5.61 -0.51 -7.01
C ALA A 89 -7.13 -0.45 -6.92
N LEU A 90 -7.76 0.34 -7.78
CA LEU A 90 -9.23 0.43 -7.82
C LEU A 90 -9.86 -0.91 -8.18
N GLN A 91 -9.27 -1.64 -9.13
CA GLN A 91 -9.75 -2.97 -9.50
C GLN A 91 -9.65 -3.94 -8.33
N LEU A 92 -8.52 -3.91 -7.63
CA LEU A 92 -8.30 -4.78 -6.48
C LEU A 92 -9.25 -4.41 -5.34
N ALA A 93 -9.45 -3.11 -5.09
CA ALA A 93 -10.35 -2.63 -4.05
C ALA A 93 -11.77 -3.17 -4.25
N ALA A 94 -12.23 -3.23 -5.50
CA ALA A 94 -13.56 -3.71 -5.82
C ALA A 94 -13.78 -5.16 -5.39
N ARG A 95 -12.71 -5.96 -5.33
CA ARG A 95 -12.81 -7.36 -4.89
C ARG A 95 -13.09 -7.50 -3.40
N PHE A 96 -12.74 -6.50 -2.61
CA PHE A 96 -12.96 -6.52 -1.18
C PHE A 96 -14.32 -5.94 -0.81
N GLY A 97 -14.96 -5.25 -1.71
CA GLY A 97 -16.34 -4.81 -1.62
C GLY A 97 -16.86 -4.51 -0.24
N GLU A 98 -18.18 -4.59 -0.12
CA GLU A 98 -18.87 -4.31 1.14
C GLU A 98 -18.82 -5.50 2.09
N ASP A 99 -18.50 -6.67 1.58
CA ASP A 99 -18.47 -7.91 2.35
C ASP A 99 -17.18 -8.08 3.14
N ALA A 100 -16.23 -7.25 2.88
CA ALA A 100 -14.93 -7.37 3.51
C ALA A 100 -14.96 -6.94 4.97
#